data_8f250bf78386ce923d06f5a7c90ad0a8
#
_entry.id   8f250bf78386ce923d06f5a7c90ad0a8
#
_cell.length_a   1.000
_cell.length_b   1.000
_cell.length_c   1.000
_cell.angle_alpha   90.00
_cell.angle_beta   90.00
_cell.angle_gamma   90.00
#
_symmetry.space_group_name_H-M   'P 1'
#
loop_
_entity.id
_entity.type
_entity.pdbx_description
1 polymer ?
#
loop_
_entity_poly.entity_id
_entity_poly.type
_entity_poly.pdbx_seq_one_letter_code
_entity_poly.pdbx_strand_id
1 'polypeptide(L)'
;MQENKIYIPEEDPYFARPYIDVEEWRDTPLRHLYVHGGFEGTKKDGTEVKFCFYFPEKEKYEGRFYQYVSPAPEDEHESEHLTGEDDKISFALTHGAYYVVTNQGGFSLTDGERLFKSSANGAQFGRKTAQRIYGYEHRPFGYIFGGSGGSFKTMSCMEMTKGIWDGGVPYVLANPMATPNVFSPRVRVMRVLGEEGLKKIVDNMEP
;
A
#
# COMPACT_ATOMS: atom_id res chain seq x y z
N MET A 1 -25.05 15.60 6.40
CA MET A 1 -23.89 14.90 5.82
C MET A 1 -22.66 15.45 6.54
N GLN A 2 -21.91 14.65 7.27
CA GLN A 2 -20.60 15.10 7.77
C GLN A 2 -19.72 15.33 6.54
N GLU A 3 -19.20 16.55 6.38
CA GLU A 3 -18.14 16.78 5.40
C GLU A 3 -16.97 15.83 5.73
N ASN A 4 -16.62 14.97 4.78
CA ASN A 4 -15.44 14.13 4.92
C ASN A 4 -14.23 15.07 4.97
N LYS A 5 -13.69 15.28 6.15
CA LYS A 5 -12.51 16.13 6.34
C LYS A 5 -11.33 15.45 5.63
N ILE A 6 -10.74 16.13 4.66
CA ILE A 6 -9.52 15.69 3.98
C ILE A 6 -8.42 15.51 5.02
N TYR A 7 -7.75 14.38 4.98
CA TYR A 7 -6.64 14.06 5.88
C TYR A 7 -5.36 14.77 5.45
N ILE A 8 -4.70 15.39 6.42
CA ILE A 8 -3.43 16.10 6.23
C ILE A 8 -2.38 15.39 7.11
N PRO A 9 -1.42 14.67 6.53
CA PRO A 9 -0.42 13.89 7.27
C PRO A 9 0.37 14.71 8.28
N GLU A 10 0.76 15.93 7.94
CA GLU A 10 1.56 16.81 8.77
C GLU A 10 0.85 17.27 10.05
N GLU A 11 -0.48 17.18 10.10
CA GLU A 11 -1.30 17.56 11.25
C GLU A 11 -1.59 16.37 12.18
N ASP A 12 -1.22 15.15 11.79
CA ASP A 12 -1.52 13.96 12.60
C ASP A 12 -0.39 13.66 13.62
N PRO A 13 -0.62 13.91 14.92
CA PRO A 13 0.38 13.69 15.93
C PRO A 13 0.78 12.22 16.10
N TYR A 14 -0.06 11.28 15.65
CA TYR A 14 0.23 9.85 15.69
C TYR A 14 1.43 9.47 14.82
N PHE A 15 1.68 10.22 13.73
CA PHE A 15 2.80 10.02 12.82
C PHE A 15 3.90 11.10 12.93
N ALA A 16 3.92 11.87 14.01
CA ALA A 16 4.81 13.02 14.12
C ALA A 16 6.29 12.67 14.30
N ARG A 17 6.63 11.42 14.61
CA ARG A 17 8.01 10.99 14.90
C ARG A 17 8.50 9.91 13.92
N PRO A 18 8.76 10.28 12.65
CA PRO A 18 9.41 9.36 11.72
C PRO A 18 10.88 9.17 12.11
N TYR A 19 11.39 7.95 11.93
CA TYR A 19 12.81 7.64 12.11
C TYR A 19 13.33 6.81 10.93
N ILE A 20 14.63 6.88 10.71
CA ILE A 20 15.39 6.03 9.77
C ILE A 20 16.36 5.21 10.62
N ASP A 21 16.36 3.91 10.47
CA ASP A 21 17.29 2.99 11.14
C ASP A 21 18.27 2.33 10.17
N VAL A 22 17.96 2.28 8.86
CA VAL A 22 18.88 1.81 7.82
C VAL A 22 18.89 2.80 6.66
N GLU A 23 20.07 3.18 6.21
CA GLU A 23 20.31 3.93 4.98
C GLU A 23 21.60 3.40 4.34
N GLU A 24 21.47 2.64 3.24
CA GLU A 24 22.60 1.97 2.62
C GLU A 24 22.41 1.80 1.11
N TRP A 25 23.50 1.76 0.35
CA TRP A 25 23.47 1.40 -1.05
C TRP A 25 23.40 -0.11 -1.23
N ARG A 26 22.44 -0.56 -2.06
CA ARG A 26 22.27 -1.95 -2.47
C ARG A 26 22.42 -2.07 -3.98
N ASP A 27 22.95 -3.19 -4.45
CA ASP A 27 23.16 -3.44 -5.88
C ASP A 27 22.09 -4.38 -6.47
N THR A 28 21.26 -4.97 -5.64
CA THR A 28 20.19 -5.91 -6.03
C THR A 28 18.83 -5.36 -5.61
N PRO A 29 17.78 -5.44 -6.44
CA PRO A 29 17.75 -5.98 -7.81
C PRO A 29 18.45 -5.08 -8.85
N LEU A 30 18.53 -3.79 -8.63
CA LEU A 30 19.27 -2.77 -9.35
C LEU A 30 19.94 -1.86 -8.32
N ARG A 31 21.02 -1.16 -8.70
CA ARG A 31 21.68 -0.23 -7.79
C ARG A 31 20.73 0.87 -7.32
N HIS A 32 20.56 0.99 -6.00
CA HIS A 32 19.67 1.96 -5.37
C HIS A 32 20.13 2.29 -3.95
N LEU A 33 19.72 3.45 -3.44
CA LEU A 33 19.80 3.76 -2.02
C LEU A 33 18.56 3.20 -1.32
N TYR A 34 18.78 2.23 -0.46
CA TYR A 34 17.74 1.66 0.42
C TYR A 34 17.62 2.48 1.69
N VAL A 35 16.39 2.80 2.07
CA VAL A 35 16.08 3.50 3.31
C VAL A 35 14.95 2.77 4.02
N HIS A 36 15.22 2.31 5.24
CA HIS A 36 14.22 1.68 6.10
C HIS A 36 14.00 2.52 7.35
N GLY A 37 12.80 2.43 7.92
CA GLY A 37 12.45 3.11 9.16
C GLY A 37 10.99 2.91 9.51
N GLY A 38 10.49 3.80 10.37
CA GLY A 38 9.11 3.72 10.85
C GLY A 38 8.65 5.02 11.47
N PHE A 39 7.52 4.93 12.18
CA PHE A 39 6.94 6.04 12.94
C PHE A 39 6.83 5.64 14.41
N GLU A 40 7.70 6.21 15.23
CA GLU A 40 7.76 5.89 16.66
C GLU A 40 6.43 6.18 17.36
N GLY A 41 5.98 5.23 18.17
CA GLY A 41 4.74 5.34 18.94
C GLY A 41 3.48 4.91 18.18
N THR A 42 3.59 4.47 16.93
CA THR A 42 2.44 3.99 16.13
C THR A 42 2.12 2.51 16.36
N LYS A 43 2.67 1.90 17.40
CA LYS A 43 2.47 0.49 17.68
C LYS A 43 1.04 0.19 18.12
N LYS A 44 0.34 -0.61 17.30
CA LYS A 44 -1.03 -1.07 17.55
C LYS A 44 -1.11 -2.58 17.30
N ASP A 45 -1.68 -3.32 18.23
CA ASP A 45 -1.77 -4.79 18.16
C ASP A 45 -0.42 -5.49 17.91
N GLY A 46 0.66 -4.91 18.47
CA GLY A 46 2.02 -5.45 18.31
C GLY A 46 2.78 -4.94 17.08
N THR A 47 2.12 -4.32 16.12
CA THR A 47 2.72 -3.85 14.87
C THR A 47 2.90 -2.33 14.86
N GLU A 48 4.13 -1.86 14.69
CA GLU A 48 4.47 -0.47 14.44
C GLU A 48 4.41 -0.17 12.94
N VAL A 49 4.04 1.06 12.56
CA VAL A 49 4.06 1.45 11.15
C VAL A 49 5.49 1.64 10.68
N LYS A 50 5.89 0.84 9.71
CA LYS A 50 7.22 0.84 9.09
C LYS A 50 7.13 1.04 7.59
N PHE A 51 8.27 1.46 7.00
CA PHE A 51 8.38 1.73 5.58
C PHE A 51 9.74 1.30 5.03
N CYS A 52 9.75 0.98 3.73
CA CYS A 52 10.94 0.88 2.91
C CYS A 52 10.84 1.82 1.73
N PHE A 53 11.93 2.52 1.43
CA PHE A 53 12.11 3.34 0.24
C PHE A 53 13.31 2.84 -0.56
N TYR A 54 13.17 2.84 -1.88
CA TYR A 54 14.19 2.40 -2.82
C TYR A 54 14.43 3.53 -3.81
N PHE A 55 15.52 4.26 -3.64
CA PHE A 55 15.83 5.47 -4.42
C PHE A 55 16.82 5.14 -5.53
N PRO A 56 16.51 5.40 -6.82
CA PRO A 56 17.48 5.24 -7.90
C PRO A 56 18.67 6.20 -7.75
N GLU A 57 19.73 5.95 -8.48
CA GLU A 57 20.83 6.90 -8.63
C GLU A 57 20.31 8.24 -9.17
N LYS A 58 20.94 9.35 -8.77
CA LYS A 58 20.46 10.70 -9.08
C LYS A 58 20.28 10.95 -10.59
N GLU A 59 21.16 10.39 -11.39
CA GLU A 59 21.19 10.51 -12.85
C GLU A 59 20.01 9.78 -13.53
N LYS A 60 19.42 8.82 -12.83
CA LYS A 60 18.28 8.01 -13.30
C LYS A 60 16.94 8.51 -12.78
N TYR A 61 16.95 9.41 -11.79
CA TYR A 61 15.74 9.88 -11.17
C TYR A 61 15.00 10.89 -12.04
N GLU A 62 13.71 10.65 -12.30
CA GLU A 62 12.86 11.46 -13.17
C GLU A 62 11.72 12.21 -12.42
N GLY A 63 11.87 12.47 -11.13
CA GLY A 63 10.93 13.31 -10.37
C GLY A 63 9.61 12.64 -10.03
N ARG A 64 9.57 11.32 -9.86
CA ARG A 64 8.35 10.57 -9.54
C ARG A 64 8.59 9.46 -8.53
N PHE A 65 7.48 8.96 -7.94
CA PHE A 65 7.51 7.76 -7.13
C PHE A 65 6.29 6.88 -7.38
N TYR A 66 6.49 5.58 -7.12
CA TYR A 66 5.45 4.58 -7.14
C TYR A 66 5.29 4.00 -5.75
N GLN A 67 4.05 3.91 -5.28
CA GLN A 67 3.72 3.32 -3.99
C GLN A 67 2.78 2.14 -4.16
N TYR A 68 3.20 0.99 -3.68
CA TYR A 68 2.35 -0.19 -3.62
C TYR A 68 1.59 -0.25 -2.31
N VAL A 69 0.32 -0.66 -2.41
CA VAL A 69 -0.54 -0.90 -1.24
C VAL A 69 -1.00 -2.34 -1.28
N SER A 70 -0.45 -3.14 -0.37
CA SER A 70 -0.80 -4.55 -0.23
C SER A 70 -2.23 -4.73 0.26
N PRO A 71 -2.95 -5.75 -0.22
CA PRO A 71 -4.26 -6.12 0.33
C PRO A 71 -4.15 -6.55 1.80
N ALA A 72 -3.11 -7.29 2.15
CA ALA A 72 -2.85 -7.83 3.48
C ALA A 72 -1.33 -7.85 3.73
N PRO A 73 -0.73 -6.73 4.14
CA PRO A 73 0.71 -6.66 4.32
C PRO A 73 1.15 -7.61 5.44
N GLU A 74 2.16 -8.42 5.18
CA GLU A 74 2.84 -9.21 6.20
C GLU A 74 3.87 -8.34 6.92
N ASP A 75 4.68 -7.63 6.13
CA ASP A 75 5.67 -6.66 6.60
C ASP A 75 5.95 -5.58 5.54
N GLU A 76 6.93 -4.75 5.78
CA GLU A 76 7.39 -3.70 4.85
C GLU A 76 8.35 -4.21 3.76
N HIS A 77 8.80 -5.47 3.85
CA HIS A 77 9.76 -6.10 2.94
C HIS A 77 9.10 -6.98 1.86
N GLU A 78 7.77 -7.10 1.87
CA GLU A 78 7.03 -8.02 0.99
C GLU A 78 7.41 -7.89 -0.50
N SER A 79 7.82 -6.70 -0.95
CA SER A 79 8.22 -6.46 -2.34
C SER A 79 9.63 -6.96 -2.66
N GLU A 80 10.50 -7.21 -1.68
CA GLU A 80 11.88 -7.70 -1.88
C GLU A 80 11.92 -9.17 -2.31
N HIS A 81 10.84 -9.91 -2.09
CA HIS A 81 10.74 -11.33 -2.44
C HIS A 81 10.10 -11.56 -3.82
N LEU A 82 9.68 -10.50 -4.50
CA LEU A 82 9.00 -10.58 -5.79
C LEU A 82 10.02 -10.55 -6.93
N THR A 83 9.76 -11.31 -7.99
CA THR A 83 10.64 -11.43 -9.15
C THR A 83 9.86 -11.39 -10.46
N GLY A 84 10.56 -11.19 -11.58
CA GLY A 84 9.95 -11.17 -12.91
C GLY A 84 8.95 -10.03 -13.08
N GLU A 85 7.76 -10.33 -13.58
CA GLU A 85 6.71 -9.33 -13.82
C GLU A 85 6.12 -8.74 -12.51
N ASP A 86 6.31 -9.40 -11.38
CA ASP A 86 5.87 -8.94 -10.07
C ASP A 86 6.91 -8.07 -9.34
N ASP A 87 8.12 -7.95 -9.86
CA ASP A 87 9.20 -7.13 -9.28
C ASP A 87 8.92 -5.63 -9.43
N LYS A 88 8.20 -5.11 -8.46
CA LYS A 88 7.77 -3.70 -8.41
C LYS A 88 8.94 -2.75 -8.15
N ILE A 89 9.96 -3.22 -7.44
CA ILE A 89 11.16 -2.42 -7.14
C ILE A 89 11.94 -2.16 -8.42
N SER A 90 12.30 -3.22 -9.17
CA SER A 90 12.99 -3.08 -10.47
C SER A 90 12.16 -2.27 -11.46
N PHE A 91 10.85 -2.48 -11.48
CA PHE A 91 9.96 -1.69 -12.33
C PHE A 91 10.07 -0.19 -12.03
N ALA A 92 9.96 0.21 -10.76
CA ALA A 92 10.06 1.61 -10.37
C ALA A 92 11.41 2.21 -10.72
N LEU A 93 12.50 1.54 -10.31
CA LEU A 93 13.87 2.01 -10.53
C LEU A 93 14.21 2.15 -12.02
N THR A 94 13.78 1.21 -12.87
CA THR A 94 14.00 1.24 -14.33
C THR A 94 13.25 2.40 -14.99
N HIS A 95 12.12 2.82 -14.40
CA HIS A 95 11.30 3.93 -14.90
C HIS A 95 11.61 5.27 -14.21
N GLY A 96 12.77 5.42 -13.60
CA GLY A 96 13.20 6.69 -13.00
C GLY A 96 12.38 7.12 -11.79
N ALA A 97 11.70 6.19 -11.14
CA ALA A 97 10.90 6.46 -9.94
C ALA A 97 11.57 5.87 -8.70
N TYR A 98 11.47 6.54 -7.56
CA TYR A 98 11.69 5.82 -6.31
C TYR A 98 10.44 5.02 -5.93
N TYR A 99 10.67 3.91 -5.23
CA TYR A 99 9.59 3.02 -4.81
C TYR A 99 9.33 3.15 -3.32
N VAL A 100 8.05 3.09 -2.94
CA VAL A 100 7.56 3.23 -1.57
C VAL A 100 6.69 2.02 -1.22
N VAL A 101 6.97 1.42 -0.09
CA VAL A 101 6.11 0.40 0.53
C VAL A 101 6.05 0.62 2.03
N THR A 102 4.92 0.29 2.64
CA THR A 102 4.73 0.32 4.10
C THR A 102 4.05 -0.97 4.53
N ASN A 103 4.28 -1.41 5.76
CA ASN A 103 3.50 -2.50 6.36
C ASN A 103 2.09 -2.05 6.78
N GLN A 104 1.72 -0.80 6.52
CA GLN A 104 0.43 -0.19 6.84
C GLN A 104 0.03 -0.28 8.34
N GLY A 105 0.94 -0.68 9.23
CA GLY A 105 0.64 -0.98 10.63
C GLY A 105 -0.18 -2.26 10.82
N GLY A 106 -0.17 -3.15 9.82
CA GLY A 106 -0.90 -4.40 9.76
C GLY A 106 -2.18 -4.35 8.93
N PHE A 107 -2.88 -5.48 8.87
CA PHE A 107 -4.09 -5.62 8.06
C PHE A 107 -5.31 -4.98 8.71
N SER A 108 -6.01 -4.13 7.98
CA SER A 108 -7.40 -3.72 8.24
C SER A 108 -8.03 -3.10 6.99
N LEU A 109 -9.35 -3.25 6.86
CA LEU A 109 -10.16 -2.57 5.85
C LEU A 109 -11.18 -1.58 6.48
N THR A 110 -11.13 -1.38 7.78
CA THR A 110 -12.05 -0.50 8.51
C THR A 110 -11.36 0.51 9.41
N ASP A 111 -10.08 0.27 9.72
CA ASP A 111 -9.25 1.16 10.54
C ASP A 111 -8.57 2.19 9.63
N GLY A 112 -8.90 3.46 9.80
CA GLY A 112 -8.36 4.54 8.97
C GLY A 112 -6.82 4.65 9.02
N GLU A 113 -6.19 4.32 10.15
CA GLU A 113 -4.74 4.35 10.29
C GLU A 113 -4.09 3.31 9.37
N ARG A 114 -4.68 2.11 9.27
CA ARG A 114 -4.22 1.00 8.43
C ARG A 114 -4.75 1.06 7.00
N LEU A 115 -5.86 1.77 6.79
CA LEU A 115 -6.51 1.85 5.49
C LEU A 115 -5.80 2.83 4.55
N PHE A 116 -5.48 4.03 5.03
CA PHE A 116 -4.88 5.07 4.20
C PHE A 116 -3.83 5.96 4.89
N LYS A 117 -3.93 6.20 6.22
CA LYS A 117 -3.06 7.15 6.91
C LYS A 117 -1.59 6.72 6.93
N SER A 118 -1.31 5.44 7.20
CA SER A 118 0.05 4.90 7.17
C SER A 118 0.70 5.07 5.81
N SER A 119 -0.06 4.77 4.74
CA SER A 119 0.41 4.96 3.36
C SER A 119 0.66 6.43 3.03
N ALA A 120 -0.23 7.33 3.49
CA ALA A 120 -0.11 8.77 3.27
C ALA A 120 1.13 9.36 3.97
N ASN A 121 1.37 8.97 5.22
CA ASN A 121 2.54 9.42 5.97
C ASN A 121 3.84 8.84 5.40
N GLY A 122 3.83 7.57 4.98
CA GLY A 122 4.96 6.95 4.27
C GLY A 122 5.31 7.71 2.99
N ALA A 123 4.31 8.01 2.13
CA ALA A 123 4.52 8.80 0.92
C ALA A 123 5.09 10.20 1.20
N GLN A 124 4.53 10.87 2.21
CA GLN A 124 4.95 12.24 2.55
C GLN A 124 6.36 12.27 3.14
N PHE A 125 6.71 11.30 3.99
CA PHE A 125 8.06 11.17 4.51
C PHE A 125 9.05 10.75 3.41
N GLY A 126 8.64 9.87 2.50
CA GLY A 126 9.43 9.50 1.30
C GLY A 126 9.75 10.73 0.43
N ARG A 127 8.81 11.68 0.26
CA ARG A 127 9.07 12.94 -0.44
C ARG A 127 10.09 13.82 0.27
N LYS A 128 10.01 13.95 1.59
CA LYS A 128 10.99 14.71 2.38
C LYS A 128 12.38 14.07 2.25
N THR A 129 12.45 12.75 2.27
CA THR A 129 13.69 12.00 2.07
C THR A 129 14.23 12.17 0.65
N ALA A 130 13.37 12.08 -0.37
CA ALA A 130 13.75 12.35 -1.77
C ALA A 130 14.28 13.78 -1.97
N GLN A 131 13.68 14.77 -1.33
CA GLN A 131 14.18 16.15 -1.37
C GLN A 131 15.59 16.27 -0.76
N ARG A 132 15.84 15.58 0.34
CA ARG A 132 17.18 15.53 0.96
C ARG A 132 18.22 14.90 0.04
N ILE A 133 17.84 13.84 -0.69
CA ILE A 133 18.74 13.08 -1.58
C ILE A 133 18.99 13.83 -2.90
N TYR A 134 17.95 14.32 -3.55
CA TYR A 134 18.02 14.84 -4.92
C TYR A 134 18.05 16.37 -5.00
N GLY A 135 17.52 17.08 -4.00
CA GLY A 135 17.50 18.56 -3.99
C GLY A 135 16.62 19.14 -5.10
N TYR A 136 15.41 18.62 -5.31
CA TYR A 136 14.51 19.10 -6.36
C TYR A 136 13.77 20.38 -5.97
N GLU A 137 13.40 21.20 -6.98
CA GLU A 137 12.60 22.41 -6.81
C GLU A 137 11.10 22.12 -6.78
N HIS A 138 10.65 21.09 -7.51
CA HIS A 138 9.26 20.68 -7.58
C HIS A 138 9.04 19.36 -6.87
N ARG A 139 7.88 19.20 -6.22
CA ARG A 139 7.55 17.94 -5.58
C ARG A 139 7.47 16.80 -6.60
N PRO A 140 7.94 15.59 -6.25
CA PRO A 140 7.80 14.42 -7.12
C PRO A 140 6.33 14.09 -7.38
N PHE A 141 6.02 13.67 -8.61
CA PHE A 141 4.72 13.08 -8.93
C PHE A 141 4.59 11.72 -8.26
N GLY A 142 3.47 11.52 -7.56
CA GLY A 142 3.19 10.28 -6.84
C GLY A 142 2.12 9.45 -7.52
N TYR A 143 2.37 8.16 -7.65
CA TYR A 143 1.39 7.21 -8.16
C TYR A 143 1.25 6.05 -7.17
N ILE A 144 -0.01 5.77 -6.79
CA ILE A 144 -0.34 4.70 -5.85
C ILE A 144 -1.09 3.59 -6.58
N PHE A 145 -0.79 2.33 -6.25
CA PHE A 145 -1.44 1.20 -6.88
C PHE A 145 -1.61 0.02 -5.94
N GLY A 146 -2.65 -0.78 -6.19
CA GLY A 146 -2.90 -1.97 -5.40
C GLY A 146 -4.06 -2.79 -5.95
N GLY A 147 -3.99 -4.10 -5.75
CA GLY A 147 -4.99 -5.05 -6.19
C GLY A 147 -5.85 -5.62 -5.05
N SER A 148 -7.06 -6.09 -5.36
CA SER A 148 -7.97 -6.72 -4.39
C SER A 148 -8.24 -5.79 -3.20
N GLY A 149 -7.98 -6.19 -1.97
CA GLY A 149 -8.04 -5.31 -0.79
C GLY A 149 -7.16 -4.07 -0.93
N GLY A 150 -6.02 -4.16 -1.65
CA GLY A 150 -5.17 -3.03 -1.99
C GLY A 150 -5.83 -2.04 -2.93
N SER A 151 -6.74 -2.47 -3.82
CA SER A 151 -7.52 -1.57 -4.67
C SER A 151 -8.46 -0.69 -3.85
N PHE A 152 -9.10 -1.26 -2.84
CA PHE A 152 -9.95 -0.52 -1.91
C PHE A 152 -9.14 0.51 -1.12
N LYS A 153 -7.96 0.11 -0.62
CA LYS A 153 -7.05 1.02 0.09
C LYS A 153 -6.50 2.12 -0.84
N THR A 154 -6.17 1.79 -2.10
CA THR A 154 -5.75 2.77 -3.11
C THR A 154 -6.83 3.83 -3.33
N MET A 155 -8.10 3.42 -3.51
CA MET A 155 -9.23 4.36 -3.63
C MET A 155 -9.37 5.20 -2.37
N SER A 156 -9.32 4.59 -1.18
CA SER A 156 -9.39 5.31 0.09
C SER A 156 -8.26 6.35 0.24
N CYS A 157 -7.04 6.01 -0.16
CA CYS A 157 -5.92 6.95 -0.19
C CYS A 157 -6.22 8.16 -1.08
N MET A 158 -6.75 7.95 -2.29
CA MET A 158 -7.07 9.02 -3.23
C MET A 158 -8.25 9.88 -2.77
N GLU A 159 -9.27 9.30 -2.15
CA GLU A 159 -10.47 10.01 -1.69
C GLU A 159 -10.26 10.77 -0.39
N MET A 160 -9.49 10.19 0.55
CA MET A 160 -9.34 10.74 1.90
C MET A 160 -8.20 11.75 2.02
N THR A 161 -7.33 11.87 1.00
CA THR A 161 -6.17 12.77 1.01
C THR A 161 -6.18 13.70 -0.20
N LYS A 162 -5.39 14.78 -0.14
CA LYS A 162 -5.21 15.71 -1.27
C LYS A 162 -3.74 16.07 -1.41
N GLY A 163 -3.25 16.04 -2.66
CA GLY A 163 -1.90 16.48 -2.99
C GLY A 163 -0.78 15.52 -2.59
N ILE A 164 -1.11 14.29 -2.14
CA ILE A 164 -0.12 13.24 -1.84
C ILE A 164 0.20 12.44 -3.09
N TRP A 165 -0.81 12.00 -3.81
CA TRP A 165 -0.65 11.30 -5.08
C TRP A 165 -1.30 12.09 -6.20
N ASP A 166 -0.76 11.95 -7.40
CA ASP A 166 -1.24 12.57 -8.65
C ASP A 166 -2.07 11.60 -9.48
N GLY A 167 -1.97 10.30 -9.18
CA GLY A 167 -2.78 9.26 -9.80
C GLY A 167 -2.82 7.98 -8.98
N GLY A 168 -3.89 7.20 -9.19
CA GLY A 168 -4.07 5.90 -8.55
C GLY A 168 -4.47 4.83 -9.56
N VAL A 169 -3.93 3.62 -9.40
CA VAL A 169 -4.27 2.45 -10.24
C VAL A 169 -4.81 1.34 -9.34
N PRO A 170 -6.10 1.39 -8.96
CA PRO A 170 -6.75 0.26 -8.32
C PRO A 170 -7.04 -0.82 -9.36
N TYR A 171 -6.55 -2.03 -9.16
CA TYR A 171 -6.80 -3.17 -10.05
C TYR A 171 -7.42 -4.34 -9.29
N VAL A 172 -8.03 -5.30 -10.00
CA VAL A 172 -8.81 -6.38 -9.38
C VAL A 172 -9.75 -5.80 -8.31
N LEU A 173 -10.66 -4.91 -8.74
CA LEU A 173 -11.44 -4.08 -7.84
C LEU A 173 -12.17 -4.90 -6.77
N ALA A 174 -11.79 -4.71 -5.53
CA ALA A 174 -12.50 -5.21 -4.36
C ALA A 174 -13.31 -4.06 -3.76
N ASN A 175 -14.60 -4.02 -4.04
CA ASN A 175 -15.50 -3.08 -3.40
C ASN A 175 -16.34 -3.79 -2.34
N PRO A 176 -16.07 -3.58 -1.05
CA PRO A 176 -16.85 -4.20 0.03
C PRO A 176 -18.30 -3.70 0.07
N MET A 177 -18.61 -2.59 -0.61
CA MET A 177 -19.93 -1.97 -0.65
C MET A 177 -20.70 -2.29 -1.93
N ALA A 178 -20.06 -2.76 -2.98
CA ALA A 178 -20.72 -3.09 -4.22
C ALA A 178 -21.13 -4.55 -4.24
N THR A 179 -22.40 -4.76 -4.37
CA THR A 179 -23.07 -6.01 -4.75
C THR A 179 -22.56 -7.24 -3.97
N PRO A 180 -23.42 -8.09 -3.50
CA PRO A 180 -22.97 -9.17 -2.64
C PRO A 180 -21.79 -9.88 -3.28
N ASN A 181 -20.64 -9.73 -2.67
CA ASN A 181 -19.45 -10.50 -2.98
C ASN A 181 -19.90 -11.93 -3.23
N VAL A 182 -19.50 -12.51 -4.37
CA VAL A 182 -19.88 -13.88 -4.78
C VAL A 182 -19.73 -14.91 -3.66
N PHE A 183 -18.86 -14.61 -2.69
CA PHE A 183 -18.66 -15.46 -1.51
C PHE A 183 -19.81 -15.37 -0.50
N SER A 184 -20.47 -14.22 -0.34
CA SER A 184 -21.55 -14.07 0.64
C SER A 184 -22.81 -14.87 0.27
N PRO A 185 -23.30 -14.86 -0.97
CA PRO A 185 -24.37 -15.77 -1.40
C PRO A 185 -23.96 -17.23 -1.28
N ARG A 186 -22.72 -17.60 -1.67
CA ARG A 186 -22.24 -18.98 -1.53
C ARG A 186 -22.25 -19.45 -0.08
N VAL A 187 -21.67 -18.69 0.84
CA VAL A 187 -21.66 -19.02 2.27
C VAL A 187 -23.06 -19.11 2.83
N ARG A 188 -23.96 -18.22 2.41
CA ARG A 188 -25.38 -18.26 2.84
C ARG A 188 -26.09 -19.50 2.30
N VAL A 189 -25.90 -19.82 1.03
CA VAL A 189 -26.47 -21.03 0.40
C VAL A 189 -25.95 -22.27 1.11
N MET A 190 -24.63 -22.36 1.37
CA MET A 190 -24.04 -23.48 2.10
C MET A 190 -24.62 -23.63 3.51
N ARG A 191 -24.85 -22.53 4.22
CA ARG A 191 -25.49 -22.57 5.56
C ARG A 191 -26.96 -23.00 5.51
N VAL A 192 -27.70 -22.56 4.49
CA VAL A 192 -29.13 -22.89 4.34
C VAL A 192 -29.33 -24.34 3.92
N LEU A 193 -28.49 -24.83 3.00
CA LEU A 193 -28.60 -26.20 2.47
C LEU A 193 -28.07 -27.24 3.47
N GLY A 194 -27.09 -26.87 4.31
CA GLY A 194 -26.40 -27.83 5.16
C GLY A 194 -25.67 -28.92 4.35
N GLU A 195 -25.10 -29.89 5.05
CA GLU A 195 -24.34 -30.98 4.41
C GLU A 195 -25.18 -31.86 3.51
N GLU A 196 -26.42 -32.17 3.94
CA GLU A 196 -27.32 -33.02 3.15
C GLU A 196 -27.80 -32.35 1.87
N GLY A 197 -28.10 -31.04 1.93
CA GLY A 197 -28.50 -30.28 0.74
C GLY A 197 -27.37 -30.14 -0.26
N LEU A 198 -26.14 -29.90 0.22
CA LEU A 198 -24.94 -29.84 -0.64
C LEU A 198 -24.66 -31.20 -1.30
N LYS A 199 -24.77 -32.31 -0.53
CA LYS A 199 -24.60 -33.64 -1.09
C LYS A 199 -25.59 -33.95 -2.21
N LYS A 200 -26.88 -33.60 -2.03
CA LYS A 200 -27.88 -33.75 -3.10
C LYS A 200 -27.55 -32.99 -4.37
N ILE A 201 -26.93 -31.80 -4.24
CA ILE A 201 -26.47 -31.05 -5.42
C ILE A 201 -25.33 -31.80 -6.12
N VAL A 202 -24.32 -32.25 -5.37
CA VAL A 202 -23.17 -32.99 -5.91
C VAL A 202 -23.63 -34.28 -6.59
N ASP A 203 -24.47 -35.08 -5.91
CA ASP A 203 -24.98 -36.34 -6.46
C ASP A 203 -25.79 -36.17 -7.74
N ASN A 204 -26.36 -34.97 -8.00
CA ASN A 204 -27.08 -34.67 -9.24
C ASN A 204 -26.22 -33.93 -10.30
N MET A 205 -24.96 -33.60 -9.99
CA MET A 205 -24.02 -32.99 -10.95
C MET A 205 -23.10 -34.03 -11.61
N GLU A 206 -23.06 -35.24 -11.11
CA GLU A 206 -22.35 -36.35 -11.80
C GLU A 206 -23.20 -36.89 -12.95
N PRO A 207 -22.62 -37.04 -14.15
CA PRO A 207 -23.34 -37.53 -15.33
C PRO A 207 -23.71 -39.02 -15.22
#